data_5d4913712c80f17f06098d7344037c3b
#
_entry.id   5d4913712c80f17f06098d7344037c3b
#
_cell.length_a   1.000
_cell.length_b   1.000
_cell.length_c   1.000
_cell.angle_alpha   90.00
_cell.angle_beta   90.00
_cell.angle_gamma   90.00
#
_symmetry.space_group_name_H-M   'P 1'
#
loop_
_entity.id
_entity.type
_entity.pdbx_description
1 polymer ?
#
loop_
_entity_poly.entity_id
_entity_poly.type
_entity_poly.pdbx_seq_one_letter_code
_entity_poly.pdbx_strand_id
1 'polypeptide(L)'
;MTLRLAVLSIALLLAGCGQNQTSGAPQATMPARGWEYYVAHPAEIEPMQKICREWSGSSAPAASQPAVVTTNCRAAAFAKSQLQLAK
;
A
#
# COMPACT_ATOMS: atom_id res chain seq x y z
N MET A 1 -39.49 -13.29 -18.07
CA MET A 1 -38.85 -13.79 -16.83
C MET A 1 -37.34 -13.94 -16.94
N THR A 2 -36.85 -14.36 -18.07
CA THR A 2 -35.42 -14.50 -18.31
C THR A 2 -34.64 -13.17 -18.30
N LEU A 3 -35.29 -12.09 -18.68
CA LEU A 3 -34.70 -10.76 -18.74
C LEU A 3 -34.27 -10.22 -17.35
N ARG A 4 -35.01 -10.60 -16.32
CA ARG A 4 -34.70 -10.13 -14.98
C ARG A 4 -33.43 -10.72 -14.42
N LEU A 5 -33.14 -11.96 -14.76
CA LEU A 5 -31.91 -12.63 -14.34
C LEU A 5 -30.67 -12.04 -15.00
N ALA A 6 -30.79 -11.63 -16.25
CA ALA A 6 -29.68 -11.00 -16.96
C ALA A 6 -29.29 -9.65 -16.35
N VAL A 7 -30.28 -8.89 -15.91
CA VAL A 7 -30.02 -7.59 -15.27
C VAL A 7 -29.28 -7.74 -13.95
N LEU A 8 -29.64 -8.74 -13.18
CA LEU A 8 -28.97 -9.01 -11.91
C LEU A 8 -27.50 -9.40 -12.11
N SER A 9 -27.21 -10.17 -13.16
CA SER A 9 -25.84 -10.57 -13.45
C SER A 9 -24.95 -9.37 -13.79
N ILE A 10 -25.46 -8.41 -14.51
CA ILE A 10 -24.75 -7.20 -14.89
C ILE A 10 -24.41 -6.36 -13.65
N ALA A 11 -25.34 -6.26 -12.71
CA ALA A 11 -25.11 -5.50 -11.48
C ALA A 11 -23.96 -6.08 -10.66
N LEU A 12 -23.85 -7.39 -10.61
CA LEU A 12 -22.76 -8.04 -9.88
C LEU A 12 -21.40 -7.76 -10.50
N LEU A 13 -21.32 -7.71 -11.82
CA LEU A 13 -20.07 -7.41 -12.51
C LEU A 13 -19.59 -5.99 -12.22
N LEU A 14 -20.49 -5.03 -12.15
CA LEU A 14 -20.14 -3.65 -11.84
C LEU A 14 -19.59 -3.51 -10.43
N ALA A 15 -20.13 -4.22 -9.47
CA ALA A 15 -19.63 -4.21 -8.10
C ALA A 15 -18.20 -4.74 -8.02
N GLY A 16 -17.87 -5.79 -8.77
CA GLY A 16 -16.53 -6.35 -8.81
C GLY A 16 -15.50 -5.38 -9.40
N CYS A 17 -15.86 -4.65 -10.44
CA CYS A 17 -14.97 -3.66 -11.05
C CYS A 17 -14.64 -2.51 -10.10
N GLY A 18 -15.61 -2.08 -9.29
CA GLY A 18 -15.41 -1.00 -8.33
C GLY A 18 -14.34 -1.31 -7.28
N GLN A 19 -14.22 -2.55 -6.88
CA GLN A 19 -13.25 -2.96 -5.87
C GLN A 19 -11.81 -2.85 -6.37
N ASN A 20 -11.56 -3.11 -7.63
CA ASN A 20 -10.21 -3.07 -8.19
C ASN A 20 -9.64 -1.66 -8.25
N GLN A 21 -10.48 -0.66 -8.35
CA GLN A 21 -10.05 0.73 -8.48
C GLN A 21 -9.58 1.34 -7.17
N THR A 22 -9.90 0.74 -6.05
CA THR A 22 -9.54 1.27 -4.73
C THR A 22 -8.18 0.78 -4.24
N SER A 23 -7.50 -0.07 -4.99
CA SER A 23 -6.27 -0.72 -4.53
C SER A 23 -5.12 0.25 -4.26
N GLY A 24 -5.04 1.39 -4.94
CA GLY A 24 -3.99 2.39 -4.73
C GLY A 24 -4.32 3.42 -3.66
N ALA A 25 -5.60 3.61 -3.32
CA ALA A 25 -6.02 4.64 -2.38
C ALA A 25 -5.52 4.45 -0.94
N PRO A 26 -5.46 3.22 -0.39
CA PRO A 26 -4.99 3.01 0.98
C PRO A 26 -3.58 3.53 1.25
N GLN A 27 -2.70 3.54 0.24
CA GLN A 27 -1.32 4.00 0.42
C GLN A 27 -1.24 5.50 0.71
N ALA A 28 -2.10 6.30 0.07
CA ALA A 28 -2.13 7.74 0.29
C ALA A 28 -2.71 8.11 1.66
N THR A 29 -3.51 7.23 2.25
CA THR A 29 -4.20 7.48 3.52
C THR A 29 -3.56 6.75 4.70
N MET A 30 -2.49 5.97 4.48
CA MET A 30 -1.84 5.27 5.59
C MET A 30 -1.26 6.26 6.59
N PRO A 31 -1.22 5.91 7.89
CA PRO A 31 -0.63 6.82 8.89
C PRO A 31 0.88 6.92 8.71
N ALA A 32 1.41 8.12 8.92
CA ALA A 32 2.85 8.34 8.96
C ALA A 32 3.43 7.68 10.21
N ARG A 33 4.51 6.91 10.04
CA ARG A 33 5.17 6.19 11.12
C ARG A 33 6.65 6.60 11.19
N GLY A 34 7.16 6.76 12.40
CA GLY A 34 8.57 6.96 12.60
C GLY A 34 9.33 5.62 12.65
N TRP A 35 10.65 5.70 12.64
CA TRP A 35 11.47 4.48 12.69
C TRP A 35 11.27 3.72 14.01
N GLU A 36 11.00 4.42 15.09
CA GLU A 36 10.75 3.79 16.40
C GLU A 36 9.54 2.86 16.34
N TYR A 37 8.52 3.24 15.60
CA TYR A 37 7.35 2.39 15.40
C TYR A 37 7.75 1.07 14.74
N TYR A 38 8.56 1.13 13.69
CA TYR A 38 8.96 -0.07 12.96
C TYR A 38 9.93 -0.94 13.78
N VAL A 39 10.75 -0.35 14.64
CA VAL A 39 11.57 -1.13 15.58
C VAL A 39 10.67 -1.91 16.55
N ALA A 40 9.60 -1.28 17.03
CA ALA A 40 8.63 -1.93 17.91
C ALA A 40 7.73 -2.93 17.19
N HIS A 41 7.58 -2.78 15.87
CA HIS A 41 6.72 -3.63 15.04
C HIS A 41 7.49 -4.18 13.84
N PRO A 42 8.52 -5.00 14.06
CA PRO A 42 9.40 -5.42 12.96
C PRO A 42 8.69 -6.21 11.85
N ALA A 43 7.57 -6.84 12.18
CA ALA A 43 6.78 -7.56 11.17
C ALA A 43 6.18 -6.62 10.13
N GLU A 44 6.10 -5.32 10.38
CA GLU A 44 5.55 -4.34 9.44
C GLU A 44 6.62 -3.76 8.51
N ILE A 45 7.89 -4.02 8.76
CA ILE A 45 8.97 -3.49 7.93
C ILE A 45 8.89 -4.03 6.51
N GLU A 46 8.83 -5.35 6.33
CA GLU A 46 8.81 -5.95 4.99
C GLU A 46 7.58 -5.55 4.16
N PRO A 47 6.36 -5.55 4.72
CA PRO A 47 5.21 -5.04 3.94
C PRO A 47 5.40 -3.60 3.49
N MET A 48 5.97 -2.73 4.32
CA MET A 48 6.23 -1.35 3.93
C MET A 48 7.31 -1.27 2.84
N GLN A 49 8.38 -2.04 2.96
CA GLN A 49 9.44 -2.06 1.96
C GLN A 49 8.95 -2.60 0.62
N LYS A 50 7.98 -3.51 0.64
CA LYS A 50 7.35 -3.98 -0.60
C LYS A 50 6.64 -2.81 -1.32
N ILE A 51 5.90 -2.00 -0.58
CA ILE A 51 5.26 -0.80 -1.14
C ILE A 51 6.33 0.14 -1.73
N CYS A 52 7.44 0.31 -1.03
CA CYS A 52 8.55 1.15 -1.50
C CYS A 52 9.12 0.66 -2.82
N ARG A 53 9.31 -0.66 -2.95
CA ARG A 53 9.82 -1.26 -4.18
C ARG A 53 8.83 -1.11 -5.34
N GLU A 54 7.54 -1.23 -5.06
CA GLU A 54 6.50 -1.06 -6.07
C GLU A 54 6.53 0.35 -6.65
N TRP A 55 6.67 1.36 -5.81
CA TRP A 55 6.80 2.74 -6.28
C TRP A 55 8.09 2.96 -7.06
N SER A 56 9.21 2.45 -6.58
CA SER A 56 10.51 2.58 -7.25
C SER A 56 10.53 1.91 -8.62
N GLY A 57 9.82 0.79 -8.76
CA GLY A 57 9.76 0.05 -10.02
C GLY A 57 8.66 0.52 -10.96
N SER A 58 7.83 1.46 -10.54
CA SER A 58 6.72 1.94 -11.36
C SER A 58 7.20 2.97 -12.39
N SER A 59 6.40 3.16 -13.45
CA SER A 59 6.64 4.20 -14.44
C SER A 59 6.06 5.55 -14.02
N ALA A 60 5.43 5.63 -12.87
CA ALA A 60 4.86 6.88 -12.36
C ALA A 60 5.97 7.88 -12.01
N PRO A 61 5.75 9.19 -12.22
CA PRO A 61 6.72 10.19 -11.80
C PRO A 61 6.96 10.14 -10.29
N ALA A 62 8.22 10.35 -9.87
CA ALA A 62 8.57 10.34 -8.46
C ALA A 62 7.74 11.34 -7.64
N ALA A 63 7.40 12.48 -8.25
CA ALA A 63 6.59 13.50 -7.58
C ALA A 63 5.16 13.04 -7.28
N SER A 64 4.67 11.98 -7.93
CA SER A 64 3.33 11.45 -7.68
C SER A 64 3.28 10.52 -6.49
N GLN A 65 4.42 10.11 -5.94
CA GLN A 65 4.45 9.27 -4.75
C GLN A 65 3.90 10.05 -3.55
N PRO A 66 2.92 9.50 -2.82
CA PRO A 66 2.42 10.18 -1.62
C PRO A 66 3.53 10.45 -0.61
N ALA A 67 3.50 11.60 0.02
CA ALA A 67 4.52 11.98 0.99
C ALA A 67 4.62 10.99 2.15
N VAL A 68 3.49 10.41 2.58
CA VAL A 68 3.48 9.42 3.64
C VAL A 68 4.23 8.14 3.24
N VAL A 69 4.17 7.77 1.97
CA VAL A 69 4.94 6.61 1.48
C VAL A 69 6.43 6.89 1.59
N THR A 70 6.87 8.06 1.15
CA THR A 70 8.29 8.46 1.27
C THR A 70 8.75 8.44 2.73
N THR A 71 7.96 9.02 3.62
CA THR A 71 8.25 9.07 5.06
C THR A 71 8.38 7.66 5.63
N ASN A 72 7.42 6.80 5.36
CA ASN A 72 7.41 5.45 5.90
C ASN A 72 8.49 4.57 5.28
N CYS A 73 8.84 4.80 4.02
CA CYS A 73 9.96 4.08 3.38
C CYS A 73 11.28 4.37 4.10
N ARG A 74 11.54 5.63 4.39
CA ARG A 74 12.76 6.02 5.11
C ARG A 74 12.77 5.46 6.54
N ALA A 75 11.64 5.56 7.22
CA ALA A 75 11.50 5.06 8.58
C ALA A 75 11.71 3.55 8.65
N ALA A 76 11.11 2.80 7.75
CA ALA A 76 11.25 1.34 7.71
C ALA A 76 12.69 0.91 7.42
N ALA A 77 13.36 1.59 6.47
CA ALA A 77 14.75 1.29 6.13
C ALA A 77 15.68 1.57 7.31
N PHE A 78 15.49 2.69 7.99
CA PHE A 78 16.29 3.04 9.15
C PHE A 78 16.07 2.05 10.30
N ALA A 79 14.82 1.68 10.55
CA ALA A 79 14.48 0.70 11.58
C ALA A 79 15.15 -0.64 11.30
N LYS A 80 15.14 -1.10 10.05
CA LYS A 80 15.79 -2.35 9.68
C LYS A 80 17.28 -2.29 9.99
N SER A 81 17.94 -1.17 9.68
CA SER A 81 19.35 -0.99 10.00
C SER A 81 19.59 -1.05 11.51
N GLN A 82 18.75 -0.40 12.29
CA GLN A 82 18.88 -0.41 13.76
C GLN A 82 18.74 -1.83 14.32
N LEU A 83 17.78 -2.59 13.81
CA LEU A 83 17.59 -3.96 14.27
C LEU A 83 18.77 -4.85 13.89
N GLN A 84 19.40 -4.63 12.74
CA GLN A 84 20.59 -5.37 12.33
C GLN A 84 21.80 -5.05 13.21
N LEU A 85 21.94 -3.81 13.62
CA LEU A 85 23.04 -3.41 14.50
C LEU A 85 22.87 -3.97 15.92
N ALA A 86 21.66 -4.24 16.34
CA ALA A 86 21.38 -4.73 17.69
C ALA A 86 21.63 -6.23 17.85
N LYS A 87 21.87 -6.96 16.77
CA LYS A 87 22.08 -8.41 16.81
C LYS A 87 23.48 -8.81 17.21
#